data_b74f71fc8575972660bf85df9f2be5f8
#
_entry.id   b74f71fc8575972660bf85df9f2be5f8
#
_cell.length_a   1.000
_cell.length_b   1.000
_cell.length_c   1.000
_cell.angle_alpha   90.00
_cell.angle_beta   90.00
_cell.angle_gamma   90.00
#
_symmetry.space_group_name_H-M   'P 1'
#
loop_
_entity.id
_entity.type
_entity.pdbx_description
1 polymer ?
#
loop_
_entity_poly.entity_id
_entity_poly.type
_entity_poly.pdbx_seq_one_letter_code
_entity_poly.pdbx_strand_id
1 'polypeptide(L)'
;MEKGNIEKERILKEYIKGDTIFDYVLRNEVKPTFVEQVKEMCVVLYAANTNIDYFPTNFVVQGDKLYYIDYECNDYMEEWNFENWGIKYWSQTKEFLEYVNKGKI
;
A
#
# COMPACT_ATOMS: atom_id res chain seq x y z
N MET A 1 -2.14 -15.40 -19.74
CA MET A 1 -2.70 -15.14 -18.41
C MET A 1 -1.93 -14.05 -17.68
N GLU A 2 -0.64 -14.24 -17.52
CA GLU A 2 0.21 -13.24 -16.88
C GLU A 2 0.23 -11.92 -17.65
N LYS A 3 0.20 -11.98 -18.97
CA LYS A 3 0.13 -10.78 -19.80
C LYS A 3 -1.10 -9.93 -19.48
N GLY A 4 -2.26 -10.57 -19.28
CA GLY A 4 -3.48 -9.85 -18.95
C GLY A 4 -3.39 -9.14 -17.60
N ASN A 5 -2.74 -9.78 -16.64
CA ASN A 5 -2.56 -9.17 -15.31
C ASN A 5 -1.64 -7.96 -15.36
N ILE A 6 -0.56 -8.06 -16.13
CA ILE A 6 0.39 -6.95 -16.29
C ILE A 6 -0.29 -5.76 -16.98
N GLU A 7 -1.09 -6.02 -18.00
CA GLU A 7 -1.83 -4.98 -18.71
C GLU A 7 -2.86 -4.31 -17.80
N LYS A 8 -3.58 -5.09 -16.99
CA LYS A 8 -4.55 -4.57 -16.05
C LYS A 8 -3.89 -3.67 -15.01
N GLU A 9 -2.75 -4.10 -14.48
CA GLU A 9 -2.00 -3.31 -13.52
C GLU A 9 -1.56 -1.97 -14.12
N ARG A 10 -1.05 -2.00 -15.34
CA ARG A 10 -0.64 -0.79 -16.04
C ARG A 10 -1.82 0.15 -16.26
N ILE A 11 -2.97 -0.39 -16.68
CA ILE A 11 -4.17 0.41 -16.90
C ILE A 11 -4.63 1.06 -15.59
N LEU A 12 -4.61 0.31 -14.49
CA LEU A 12 -4.99 0.87 -13.19
C LEU A 12 -4.08 2.03 -12.79
N LYS A 13 -2.78 1.89 -12.98
CA LYS A 13 -1.83 2.96 -12.65
C LYS A 13 -2.04 4.19 -13.51
N GLU A 14 -2.47 4.02 -14.75
CA GLU A 14 -2.75 5.14 -15.65
C GLU A 14 -4.10 5.80 -15.35
N TYR A 15 -5.12 5.02 -15.03
CA TYR A 15 -6.47 5.52 -14.79
C TYR A 15 -6.67 6.09 -13.41
N ILE A 16 -6.12 5.45 -12.39
CA ILE A 16 -6.27 5.92 -11.02
C ILE A 16 -5.21 7.00 -10.80
N LYS A 17 -5.59 8.22 -11.09
CA LYS A 17 -4.70 9.37 -10.92
C LYS A 17 -4.81 9.91 -9.52
N GLY A 18 -3.67 10.16 -8.93
CA GLY A 18 -3.60 10.70 -7.59
C GLY A 18 -2.24 10.41 -7.01
N ASP A 19 -2.00 10.94 -5.82
CA ASP A 19 -0.77 10.67 -5.11
C ASP A 19 -0.82 9.30 -4.45
N THR A 20 0.32 8.66 -4.35
CA THR A 20 0.43 7.41 -3.59
C THR A 20 0.46 7.72 -2.10
N ILE A 21 0.19 6.71 -1.27
CA ILE A 21 0.36 6.86 0.18
C ILE A 21 1.83 7.21 0.50
N PHE A 22 2.78 6.71 -0.29
CA PHE A 22 4.19 7.07 -0.11
C PHE A 22 4.39 8.58 -0.18
N ASP A 23 3.74 9.25 -1.15
CA ASP A 23 3.80 10.71 -1.28
C ASP A 23 3.21 11.41 -0.06
N TYR A 24 2.09 10.89 0.46
CA TYR A 24 1.48 11.45 1.66
C TYR A 24 2.36 11.28 2.89
N VAL A 25 3.06 10.14 3.00
CA VAL A 25 3.98 9.93 4.13
C VAL A 25 5.15 10.89 4.04
N LEU A 26 5.69 11.11 2.84
CA LEU A 26 6.79 12.05 2.63
C LEU A 26 6.40 13.47 3.08
N ARG A 27 5.15 13.86 2.85
CA ARG A 27 4.63 15.16 3.25
C ARG A 27 4.10 15.18 4.68
N ASN A 28 4.08 14.02 5.35
CA ASN A 28 3.47 13.83 6.66
C ASN A 28 1.99 14.24 6.68
N GLU A 29 1.26 13.81 5.63
CA GLU A 29 -0.13 14.17 5.41
C GLU A 29 -1.08 12.98 5.36
N VAL A 30 -0.65 11.81 5.85
CA VAL A 30 -1.51 10.62 5.88
C VAL A 30 -2.67 10.87 6.83
N LYS A 31 -3.89 10.74 6.30
CA LYS A 31 -5.10 10.92 7.09
C LYS A 31 -5.50 9.62 7.78
N PRO A 32 -6.10 9.68 8.97
CA PRO A 32 -6.59 8.47 9.66
C PRO A 32 -7.54 7.64 8.79
N THR A 33 -8.35 8.30 7.96
CA THR A 33 -9.29 7.60 7.09
C THR A 33 -8.60 6.66 6.10
N PHE A 34 -7.37 6.97 5.69
CA PHE A 34 -6.61 6.09 4.79
C PHE A 34 -6.21 4.80 5.50
N VAL A 35 -5.76 4.93 6.74
CA VAL A 35 -5.42 3.76 7.57
C VAL A 35 -6.65 2.92 7.85
N GLU A 36 -7.78 3.55 8.12
CA GLU A 36 -9.04 2.84 8.34
C GLU A 36 -9.44 2.03 7.11
N GLN A 37 -9.29 2.60 5.91
CA GLN A 37 -9.62 1.91 4.68
C GLN A 37 -8.74 0.69 4.45
N VAL A 38 -7.43 0.79 4.69
CA VAL A 38 -6.56 -0.37 4.54
C VAL A 38 -6.86 -1.43 5.59
N LYS A 39 -7.22 -1.02 6.81
CA LYS A 39 -7.62 -1.98 7.84
C LYS A 39 -8.89 -2.72 7.47
N GLU A 40 -9.84 -2.05 6.83
CA GLU A 40 -11.05 -2.71 6.32
C GLU A 40 -10.70 -3.75 5.25
N MET A 41 -9.76 -3.42 4.36
CA MET A 41 -9.26 -4.39 3.39
C MET A 41 -8.63 -5.59 4.10
N CYS A 42 -7.89 -5.36 5.17
CA CYS A 42 -7.23 -6.40 5.93
C CYS A 42 -8.23 -7.39 6.53
N VAL A 43 -9.38 -6.92 7.00
CA VAL A 43 -10.42 -7.81 7.56
C VAL A 43 -10.80 -8.87 6.53
N VAL A 44 -11.04 -8.46 5.30
CA VAL A 44 -11.41 -9.38 4.22
C VAL A 44 -10.24 -10.27 3.82
N LEU A 45 -9.05 -9.67 3.68
CA LEU A 45 -7.86 -10.41 3.24
C LEU A 45 -7.43 -11.46 4.24
N TYR A 46 -7.42 -11.13 5.51
CA TYR A 46 -7.01 -12.09 6.56
C TYR A 46 -8.03 -13.22 6.69
N ALA A 47 -9.30 -12.92 6.53
CA ALA A 47 -10.34 -13.96 6.52
C ALA A 47 -10.15 -14.93 5.35
N ALA A 48 -9.53 -14.46 4.27
CA ALA A 48 -9.20 -15.29 3.11
C ALA A 48 -7.79 -15.87 3.18
N ASN A 49 -7.14 -15.76 4.33
CA ASN A 49 -5.76 -16.23 4.56
C ASN A 49 -4.76 -15.63 3.57
N THR A 50 -4.88 -14.34 3.31
CA THR A 50 -4.15 -13.64 2.25
C THR A 50 -3.46 -12.39 2.79
N ASN A 51 -2.30 -12.09 2.25
CA ASN A 51 -1.62 -10.80 2.40
C ASN A 51 -1.45 -10.15 1.04
N ILE A 52 -1.49 -8.83 1.01
CA ILE A 52 -1.07 -8.05 -0.15
C ILE A 52 0.22 -7.31 0.22
N ASP A 53 0.81 -6.62 -0.73
CA ASP A 53 2.00 -5.82 -0.45
C ASP A 53 1.57 -4.47 0.12
N TYR A 54 1.71 -4.29 1.42
CA TYR A 54 1.26 -3.10 2.15
C TYR A 54 2.19 -1.90 2.03
N PHE A 55 3.24 -2.00 1.23
CA PHE A 55 4.15 -0.87 1.06
C PHE A 55 3.39 0.31 0.42
N PRO A 56 3.62 1.54 0.92
CA PRO A 56 2.76 2.68 0.52
C PRO A 56 2.79 3.08 -0.95
N THR A 57 3.79 2.67 -1.72
CA THR A 57 3.81 2.93 -3.16
C THR A 57 2.73 2.17 -3.92
N ASN A 58 2.14 1.14 -3.31
CA ASN A 58 1.13 0.30 -3.94
C ASN A 58 -0.29 0.79 -3.71
N PHE A 59 -0.46 1.93 -3.07
CA PHE A 59 -1.77 2.50 -2.77
C PHE A 59 -1.85 3.91 -3.31
N VAL A 60 -2.92 4.20 -4.05
CA VAL A 60 -3.17 5.52 -4.63
C VAL A 60 -4.41 6.11 -3.97
N VAL A 61 -4.37 7.40 -3.66
CA VAL A 61 -5.52 8.13 -3.14
C VAL A 61 -6.11 8.95 -4.25
N GLN A 62 -7.41 8.75 -4.50
CA GLN A 62 -8.15 9.55 -5.45
C GLN A 62 -9.35 10.15 -4.70
N GLY A 63 -9.34 11.46 -4.55
CA GLY A 63 -10.27 12.12 -3.62
C GLY A 63 -9.95 11.68 -2.21
N ASP A 64 -10.92 11.10 -1.54
CA ASP A 64 -10.71 10.55 -0.18
C ASP A 64 -10.70 9.02 -0.18
N LYS A 65 -10.64 8.41 -1.35
CA LYS A 65 -10.72 6.96 -1.48
C LYS A 65 -9.37 6.35 -1.79
N LEU A 66 -9.07 5.24 -1.11
CA LEU A 66 -7.83 4.49 -1.23
C LEU A 66 -8.01 3.33 -2.20
N TYR A 67 -7.05 3.18 -3.13
CA TYR A 67 -7.05 2.09 -4.10
C TYR A 67 -5.73 1.33 -4.03
N TYR A 68 -5.83 -0.01 -4.02
CA TYR A 68 -4.65 -0.87 -4.14
C TYR A 68 -4.41 -1.14 -5.63
N ILE A 69 -3.20 -0.84 -6.11
CA ILE A 69 -2.90 -0.88 -7.54
C ILE A 69 -1.94 -2.00 -7.95
N ASP A 70 -1.55 -2.84 -7.00
CA ASP A 70 -0.71 -4.02 -7.28
C ASP A 70 -1.59 -5.25 -7.15
N TYR A 71 -1.41 -6.21 -8.06
CA TYR A 71 -2.21 -7.44 -8.05
C TYR A 71 -1.53 -8.58 -7.29
N GLU A 72 -0.43 -8.32 -6.62
CA GLU A 72 0.26 -9.34 -5.86
C GLU A 72 -0.53 -9.74 -4.63
N CYS A 73 -0.79 -11.05 -4.52
CA CYS A 73 -1.43 -11.63 -3.34
C CYS A 73 -0.60 -12.82 -2.91
N ASN A 74 -0.37 -12.93 -1.61
CA ASN A 74 0.43 -13.99 -1.02
C ASN A 74 -0.35 -14.66 0.09
N ASP A 75 0.07 -15.86 0.50
CA ASP A 75 -0.50 -16.52 1.67
C ASP A 75 -0.25 -15.65 2.91
N TYR A 76 -1.21 -15.67 3.82
CA TYR A 76 -1.10 -14.88 5.03
C TYR A 76 0.11 -15.33 5.87
N MET A 77 0.94 -14.35 6.26
CA MET A 77 2.03 -14.53 7.21
C MET A 77 1.98 -13.35 8.18
N GLU A 78 1.89 -13.65 9.46
CA GLU A 78 1.75 -12.64 10.49
C GLU A 78 2.85 -11.59 10.46
N GLU A 79 4.07 -12.02 10.19
CA GLU A 79 5.24 -11.12 10.15
C GLU A 79 5.19 -10.09 9.03
N TRP A 80 4.39 -10.34 7.99
CA TRP A 80 4.26 -9.47 6.83
C TRP A 80 2.88 -8.82 6.73
N ASN A 81 2.07 -8.93 7.79
CA ASN A 81 0.77 -8.30 7.78
C ASN A 81 0.88 -6.79 7.97
N PHE A 82 -0.24 -6.08 7.85
CA PHE A 82 -0.24 -4.63 7.94
C PHE A 82 0.21 -4.15 9.32
N GLU A 83 -0.31 -4.77 10.39
CA GLU A 83 -0.04 -4.34 11.77
C GLU A 83 1.41 -4.55 12.19
N ASN A 84 2.05 -5.60 11.70
CA ASN A 84 3.42 -5.92 12.09
C ASN A 84 4.46 -5.34 11.14
N TRP A 85 4.13 -5.20 9.86
CA TRP A 85 5.09 -4.74 8.85
C TRP A 85 4.64 -3.48 8.13
N GLY A 86 3.46 -3.50 7.53
CA GLY A 86 3.03 -2.44 6.63
C GLY A 86 2.96 -1.07 7.29
N ILE A 87 2.39 -1.03 8.48
CA ILE A 87 2.15 0.23 9.20
C ILE A 87 3.44 1.02 9.45
N LYS A 88 4.57 0.34 9.53
CA LYS A 88 5.87 1.00 9.74
C LYS A 88 6.20 1.99 8.63
N TYR A 89 5.65 1.78 7.45
CA TYR A 89 5.93 2.61 6.28
C TYR A 89 4.80 3.58 5.95
N TRP A 90 3.74 3.61 6.78
CA TRP A 90 2.59 4.49 6.57
C TRP A 90 2.66 5.77 7.42
N SER A 91 3.81 6.03 8.01
CA SER A 91 4.09 7.27 8.72
C SER A 91 5.60 7.48 8.70
N GLN A 92 6.06 8.64 9.20
CA GLN A 92 7.48 8.94 9.22
C GLN A 92 8.16 8.26 10.41
N THR A 93 8.16 6.94 10.38
CA THR A 93 8.86 6.12 11.37
C THR A 93 10.34 6.05 11.05
N LYS A 94 11.12 5.52 11.99
CA LYS A 94 12.54 5.28 11.77
C LYS A 94 12.76 4.39 10.54
N GLU A 95 11.95 3.34 10.39
CA GLU A 95 12.05 2.41 9.26
C GLU A 95 11.79 3.11 7.93
N PHE A 96 10.75 3.95 7.89
CA PHE A 96 10.45 4.72 6.68
C PHE A 96 11.58 5.67 6.32
N LEU A 97 12.09 6.41 7.30
CA LEU A 97 13.16 7.37 7.07
C LEU A 97 14.46 6.71 6.63
N GLU A 98 14.77 5.54 7.18
CA GLU A 98 15.93 4.76 6.74
C GLU A 98 15.77 4.32 5.29
N TYR A 99 14.58 3.88 4.91
CA TYR A 99 14.28 3.49 3.54
C TYR A 99 14.50 4.66 2.57
N VAL A 100 13.98 5.83 2.91
CA VAL A 100 14.12 7.03 2.06
C VAL A 100 15.57 7.44 1.94
N ASN A 101 16.33 7.39 3.04
CA ASN A 101 17.73 7.77 3.04
C ASN A 101 18.57 6.83 2.18
N LYS A 102 18.28 5.53 2.22
CA LYS A 102 18.97 4.55 1.36
C LYS A 102 18.71 4.82 -0.11
N GLY A 103 17.49 5.23 -0.44
CA GLY A 103 17.13 5.53 -1.82
C GLY A 103 17.82 6.76 -2.39
N LYS A 104 18.40 7.60 -1.56
CA LYS A 104 19.08 8.82 -1.97
C LYS A 104 20.57 8.63 -2.25
N ILE A 105 21.10 7.46 -1.96
CA ILE A 105 22.53 7.19 -2.16
C ILE A 105 22.87 6.72 -3.60
#